data_62d22d83c431bfe681a315368d69a700
#
_entry.id   62d22d83c431bfe681a315368d69a700
#
_cell.length_a   1.000
_cell.length_b   1.000
_cell.length_c   1.000
_cell.angle_alpha   90.00
_cell.angle_beta   90.00
_cell.angle_gamma   90.00
#
_symmetry.space_group_name_H-M   'P 1'
#
loop_
_entity.id
_entity.type
_entity.pdbx_description
1 polymer ?
#
loop_
_entity_poly.entity_id
_entity_poly.type
_entity_poly.pdbx_seq_one_letter_code
_entity_poly.pdbx_strand_id
1 'polypeptide(L)' 'MQADPAFETYVYACLSRYILCDWGDTCEGDRQLNDDAVKCGERILAEYRNPEHTNWRIWIITEWDRSATTILFPEEY' A
#
# COMPACT_ATOMS: atom_id res chain seq x y z
N MET A 1 -9.26 14.31 13.59
CA MET A 1 -8.72 12.98 13.91
C MET A 1 -7.36 13.11 14.56
N GLN A 2 -7.16 12.45 15.66
CA GLN A 2 -5.89 12.47 16.33
C GLN A 2 -4.94 11.47 15.66
N ALA A 3 -3.76 11.93 15.29
CA ALA A 3 -2.76 11.05 14.71
C ALA A 3 -2.10 10.23 15.81
N ASP A 4 -2.00 8.93 15.61
CA ASP A 4 -1.23 8.04 16.47
C ASP A 4 0.20 8.00 15.92
N PRO A 5 1.21 8.49 16.66
CA PRO A 5 2.59 8.51 16.15
C PRO A 5 3.11 7.14 15.75
N ALA A 6 2.72 6.10 16.47
CA ALA A 6 3.13 4.74 16.11
C ALA A 6 2.51 4.29 14.79
N PHE A 7 1.26 4.64 14.56
CA PHE A 7 0.58 4.33 13.30
C PHE A 7 1.18 5.12 12.14
N GLU A 8 1.50 6.39 12.35
CA GLU A 8 2.16 7.20 11.33
C GLU A 8 3.51 6.59 10.92
N THR A 9 4.30 6.17 11.90
CA THR A 9 5.58 5.52 11.64
C THR A 9 5.38 4.26 10.80
N TYR A 10 4.37 3.48 11.12
CA TYR A 10 4.02 2.29 10.34
C TYR A 10 3.66 2.65 8.90
N VAL A 11 2.85 3.67 8.69
CA VAL A 11 2.45 4.11 7.35
C VAL A 11 3.67 4.55 6.53
N TYR A 12 4.57 5.33 7.12
CA TYR A 12 5.79 5.74 6.43
C TYR A 12 6.69 4.57 6.08
N ALA A 13 6.78 3.58 6.97
CA ALA A 13 7.53 2.36 6.68
C ALA A 13 6.93 1.62 5.48
N CYS A 14 5.60 1.53 5.42
CA CYS A 14 4.90 0.91 4.29
C CYS A 14 5.14 1.67 2.99
N LEU A 15 5.09 3.00 3.03
CA LEU A 15 5.37 3.83 1.86
C LEU A 15 6.79 3.63 1.36
N SER A 16 7.77 3.52 2.26
CA SER A 16 9.15 3.26 1.89
C SER A 16 9.30 1.93 1.15
N ARG A 17 8.59 0.91 1.60
CA ARG A 17 8.56 -0.40 0.93
C ARG A 17 7.87 -0.29 -0.43
N TYR A 18 6.77 0.44 -0.48
CA TYR A 18 5.99 0.63 -1.69
C TYR A 18 6.83 1.28 -2.80
N ILE A 19 7.63 2.29 -2.47
CA ILE A 19 8.51 2.98 -3.41
C ILE A 19 9.54 2.01 -4.01
N LEU A 20 9.96 1.02 -3.23
CA LEU A 20 10.93 0.00 -3.66
C LEU A 20 10.27 -1.22 -4.31
N CYS A 21 8.98 -1.12 -4.61
CA CYS A 21 8.20 -2.21 -5.19
C CYS A 21 8.09 -3.44 -4.27
N ASP A 22 8.18 -3.22 -2.97
CA ASP A 22 7.91 -4.25 -1.97
C ASP A 22 6.42 -4.18 -1.61
N TRP A 23 5.64 -5.05 -2.20
CA TRP A 23 4.16 -5.00 -2.12
C TRP A 23 3.60 -5.56 -0.81
N GLY A 24 4.46 -5.85 0.16
CA GLY A 24 4.05 -6.25 1.50
C GLY A 24 3.31 -7.57 1.54
N ASP A 25 2.11 -7.54 2.11
CA ASP A 25 1.26 -8.73 2.30
C ASP A 25 0.31 -8.97 1.14
N THR A 26 0.50 -8.28 0.03
CA THR A 26 -0.26 -8.50 -1.20
C THR A 26 -0.04 -9.93 -1.69
N CYS A 27 -1.10 -10.60 -2.15
CA CYS A 27 -0.99 -11.97 -2.62
C CYS A 27 -0.10 -12.04 -3.87
N GLU A 28 0.46 -13.22 -4.12
CA GLU A 28 1.47 -13.39 -5.17
C GLU A 28 0.96 -13.00 -6.56
N GLY A 29 -0.28 -13.35 -6.87
CA GLY A 29 -0.87 -12.97 -8.16
C GLY A 29 -0.97 -11.45 -8.32
N ASP A 30 -1.38 -10.75 -7.27
CA ASP A 30 -1.47 -9.30 -7.29
C ASP A 30 -0.10 -8.64 -7.28
N ARG A 31 0.90 -9.25 -6.65
CA ARG A 31 2.29 -8.78 -6.71
C ARG A 31 2.78 -8.77 -8.14
N GLN A 32 2.51 -9.83 -8.88
CA GLN A 32 2.87 -9.91 -10.29
C GLN A 32 2.17 -8.84 -11.11
N LEU A 33 0.89 -8.61 -10.85
CA LEU A 33 0.14 -7.56 -11.52
C LEU A 33 0.72 -6.17 -11.22
N ASN A 34 1.14 -5.94 -9.98
CA ASN A 34 1.77 -4.69 -9.60
C ASN A 34 3.11 -4.47 -10.30
N ASP A 35 3.93 -5.51 -10.40
CA ASP A 35 5.19 -5.45 -11.13
C ASP A 35 4.97 -5.10 -12.60
N ASP A 36 3.97 -5.71 -13.20
CA ASP A 36 3.59 -5.42 -14.59
C ASP A 36 3.04 -3.99 -14.72
N ALA A 37 2.24 -3.56 -13.74
CA ALA A 37 1.66 -2.22 -13.74
C ALA A 37 2.74 -1.12 -13.70
N VAL A 38 3.82 -1.34 -12.98
CA VAL A 38 4.95 -0.40 -12.94
C VAL A 38 5.54 -0.23 -14.34
N LYS A 39 5.63 -1.31 -15.09
CA LYS A 39 6.20 -1.30 -16.44
C LYS A 39 5.22 -0.76 -17.48
N CYS A 40 3.94 -1.09 -17.34
CA CYS A 40 2.92 -0.77 -18.35
C CYS A 40 2.12 0.49 -18.05
N GLY A 41 2.31 1.12 -16.90
CA GLY A 41 1.58 2.32 -16.52
C GLY A 41 0.14 2.05 -16.12
N GLU A 42 -0.10 0.97 -15.39
CA GLU A 42 -1.43 0.63 -14.90
C GLU A 42 -1.56 0.96 -13.42
N ARG A 43 -2.80 0.86 -12.90
CA ARG A 43 -3.09 1.11 -11.50
C ARG A 43 -2.40 0.08 -10.61
N ILE A 44 -1.80 0.56 -9.51
CA ILE A 44 -1.10 -0.28 -8.55
C ILE A 44 -1.90 -0.32 -7.24
N LEU A 45 -2.05 -1.50 -6.66
CA LEU A 45 -2.70 -1.66 -5.36
C LEU A 45 -1.89 -2.64 -4.51
N ALA A 46 -1.41 -2.18 -3.35
CA ALA A 46 -0.65 -3.01 -2.42
C ALA A 46 -1.32 -3.03 -1.06
N GLU A 47 -1.24 -4.16 -0.38
CA GLU A 47 -1.79 -4.34 0.97
C GLU A 47 -0.64 -4.55 1.95
N TYR A 48 -0.74 -3.91 3.12
CA TYR A 48 0.24 -4.05 4.19
C TYR A 48 -0.50 -4.35 5.49
N ARG A 49 0.00 -5.33 6.23
CA ARG A 49 -0.55 -5.71 7.53
C ARG A 49 0.54 -5.62 8.57
N ASN A 50 0.16 -5.14 9.77
CA ASN A 50 1.08 -5.13 10.89
C ASN A 50 0.89 -6.42 11.68
N PRO A 51 1.93 -7.25 11.88
CA PRO A 51 1.78 -8.52 12.59
C PRO A 51 1.44 -8.35 14.07
N GLU A 52 1.78 -7.21 14.67
CA GLU A 52 1.50 -6.94 16.09
C GLU A 52 0.16 -6.25 16.30
N HIS A 53 -0.31 -5.50 15.28
CA HIS A 53 -1.55 -4.74 15.34
C HIS A 53 -2.43 -5.13 14.16
N THR A 54 -3.24 -6.17 14.33
CA THR A 54 -4.06 -6.71 13.25
C THR A 54 -5.05 -5.71 12.67
N ASN A 55 -5.37 -4.65 13.41
CA ASN A 55 -6.24 -3.58 12.93
C ASN A 55 -5.51 -2.59 12.02
N TRP A 56 -4.20 -2.65 11.98
CA TRP A 56 -3.38 -1.74 11.17
C TRP A 56 -3.12 -2.37 9.80
N ARG A 57 -4.19 -2.55 9.06
CA ARG A 57 -4.12 -3.04 7.68
C ARG A 57 -4.45 -1.88 6.76
N ILE A 58 -3.56 -1.56 5.85
CA ILE A 58 -3.75 -0.44 4.94
C ILE A 58 -3.55 -0.88 3.49
N TRP A 59 -4.22 -0.16 2.60
CA TRP A 59 -4.03 -0.30 1.17
C TRP A 59 -3.40 0.97 0.64
N ILE A 60 -2.41 0.83 -0.24
CA ILE A 60 -1.80 1.94 -0.96
C ILE A 60 -2.14 1.75 -2.44
N ILE A 61 -2.82 2.74 -3.02
CA ILE A 61 -3.32 2.67 -4.39
C ILE A 61 -2.73 3.84 -5.16
N THR A 62 -2.11 3.56 -6.32
CA THR A 62 -1.62 4.59 -7.23
C THR A 62 -2.40 4.49 -8.53
N GLU A 63 -2.93 5.63 -8.99
CA GLU A 63 -3.69 5.67 -10.23
C GLU A 63 -2.79 5.39 -11.44
N TRP A 64 -3.40 4.94 -12.53
CA TRP A 64 -2.68 4.52 -13.74
C TRP A 64 -1.81 5.64 -14.33
N ASP A 65 -2.24 6.89 -14.22
CA ASP A 65 -1.52 8.06 -14.75
C ASP A 65 -0.56 8.66 -13.73
N ARG A 66 -0.41 8.04 -12.57
CA ARG A 66 0.45 8.50 -11.48
C ARG A 66 0.03 9.85 -10.90
N SER A 67 -1.18 10.29 -11.13
CA SER A 67 -1.67 11.59 -10.66
C SER A 67 -1.91 11.61 -9.15
N ALA A 68 -2.20 10.46 -8.54
CA ALA A 68 -2.52 10.39 -7.12
C ALA A 68 -2.14 9.03 -6.53
N THR A 69 -1.64 9.07 -5.30
CA THR A 69 -1.44 7.87 -4.48
C THR A 69 -2.27 8.04 -3.22
N THR A 70 -3.14 7.07 -2.95
CA THR A 70 -4.07 7.12 -1.83
C THR A 70 -3.77 6.02 -0.84
N ILE A 71 -3.78 6.35 0.45
CA ILE A 71 -3.61 5.40 1.54
C ILE A 71 -4.93 5.33 2.29
N LEU A 72 -5.50 4.13 2.44
CA LEU A 72 -6.79 3.97 3.10
C LEU A 72 -6.89 2.61 3.80
N PHE A 73 -7.85 2.51 4.69
CA PHE A 73 -8.21 1.23 5.28
C PHE A 73 -9.10 0.45 4.31
N PRO A 74 -8.99 -0.89 4.27
CA PRO A 74 -9.83 -1.69 3.37
C PRO A 74 -11.33 -1.45 3.53
N GLU A 75 -11.80 -1.18 4.75
CA GLU A 75 -13.22 -0.93 4.97
C GLU A 75 -13.69 0.43 4.41
N GLU A 76 -12.77 1.30 4.05
CA GLU A 76 -13.10 2.59 3.43
C GLU A 76 -13.19 2.49 1.91
N TYR A 77 -12.75 1.38 1.37
CA TYR A 77 -12.77 1.16 -0.06
C TYR A 77 -14.19 0.75 -0.48
#